data_2ca7c1bb2378f847b5936261e5bda67d
#
_entry.id   2ca7c1bb2378f847b5936261e5bda67d
#
_cell.length_a   1.000
_cell.length_b   1.000
_cell.length_c   1.000
_cell.angle_alpha   90.00
_cell.angle_beta   90.00
_cell.angle_gamma   90.00
#
_symmetry.space_group_name_H-M   'P 1'
#
loop_
_entity.id
_entity.type
_entity.pdbx_description
1 polymer ?
#
loop_
_entity_poly.entity_id
_entity_poly.type
_entity_poly.pdbx_seq_one_letter_code
_entity_poly.pdbx_strand_id
1 'polypeptide(L)'
;FYTSFGNFQPLSNFQYQEIKEFADGLVAGKETEYDKYRAIFTWITKNITYNNAPGGPEDNEPYNVFINKKCVCQGYANLLNVMLISQEIPVINANGYFRGLGHAWNYVGIKNNNGKLTWYLSDPTNNREHNSASFSEYGNEYFPLFADGNIHETEEFSFNYANETLNLTTVKTAGEVLVVPYSVTFVDGYKYQLDSFDPKTDLPSTVKEIYLGANI
;
A
#
# COMPACT_ATOMS: atom_id res chain seq x y z
N PHE A 1 6.01 10.88 -4.06
CA PHE A 1 4.80 10.08 -4.36
C PHE A 1 5.09 8.98 -5.37
N TYR A 2 4.20 8.01 -5.46
CA TYR A 2 4.34 6.88 -6.37
C TYR A 2 3.36 6.99 -7.55
N THR A 3 3.84 6.63 -8.74
CA THR A 3 2.96 6.44 -9.90
C THR A 3 2.27 5.08 -9.83
N SER A 4 1.30 4.84 -10.71
CA SER A 4 0.56 3.58 -10.79
C SER A 4 1.41 2.32 -10.99
N PHE A 5 2.70 2.47 -11.31
CA PHE A 5 3.64 1.36 -11.51
C PHE A 5 4.76 1.36 -10.47
N GLY A 6 4.58 2.04 -9.34
CA GLY A 6 5.55 2.06 -8.26
C GLY A 6 6.79 2.90 -8.50
N ASN A 7 6.84 3.70 -9.55
CA ASN A 7 7.94 4.62 -9.76
C ASN A 7 7.82 5.81 -8.82
N PHE A 8 8.88 6.09 -8.09
CA PHE A 8 8.92 7.26 -7.21
C PHE A 8 9.12 8.55 -8.00
N GLN A 9 8.35 9.59 -7.66
CA GLN A 9 8.49 10.93 -8.20
C GLN A 9 8.51 11.97 -7.08
N PRO A 10 9.50 12.87 -7.03
CA PRO A 10 9.52 13.92 -6.02
C PRO A 10 8.53 15.05 -6.35
N LEU A 11 7.96 15.64 -5.31
CA LEU A 11 7.33 16.96 -5.41
C LEU A 11 8.39 18.05 -5.41
N SER A 12 8.11 19.21 -6.03
CA SER A 12 8.91 20.40 -5.79
C SER A 12 8.76 20.88 -4.33
N ASN A 13 9.75 21.58 -3.83
CA ASN A 13 9.67 22.15 -2.48
C ASN A 13 8.45 23.07 -2.30
N PHE A 14 8.11 23.85 -3.31
CA PHE A 14 6.93 24.71 -3.29
C PHE A 14 5.64 23.91 -3.12
N GLN A 15 5.41 22.90 -3.96
CA GLN A 15 4.23 22.04 -3.92
C GLN A 15 4.10 21.32 -2.57
N TYR A 16 5.23 20.81 -2.06
CA TYR A 16 5.23 20.16 -0.75
C TYR A 16 4.87 21.13 0.37
N GLN A 17 5.44 22.35 0.37
CA GLN A 17 5.16 23.34 1.41
C GLN A 17 3.69 23.76 1.42
N GLU A 18 3.07 23.99 0.27
CA GLU A 18 1.65 24.34 0.20
C GLU A 18 0.76 23.22 0.77
N ILE A 19 1.04 21.96 0.42
CA ILE A 19 0.29 20.83 0.98
C ILE A 19 0.52 20.73 2.50
N LYS A 20 1.78 20.94 2.94
CA LYS A 20 2.13 20.88 4.36
C LYS A 20 1.43 21.96 5.17
N GLU A 21 1.50 23.22 4.74
CA GLU A 21 0.84 24.36 5.42
C GLU A 21 -0.68 24.12 5.55
N PHE A 22 -1.27 23.57 4.52
CA PHE A 22 -2.68 23.21 4.54
C PHE A 22 -2.95 22.08 5.55
N ALA A 23 -2.12 21.02 5.53
CA ALA A 23 -2.26 19.90 6.47
C ALA A 23 -2.04 20.36 7.93
N ASP A 24 -1.06 21.25 8.17
CA ASP A 24 -0.82 21.88 9.48
C ASP A 24 -2.09 22.56 10.02
N GLY A 25 -2.83 23.26 9.14
CA GLY A 25 -4.10 23.86 9.46
C GLY A 25 -5.19 22.85 9.83
N LEU A 26 -5.25 21.72 9.12
CA LEU A 26 -6.23 20.66 9.40
C LEU A 26 -6.00 19.99 10.77
N VAL A 27 -4.73 19.84 11.15
CA VAL A 27 -4.36 19.13 12.39
C VAL A 27 -4.16 20.05 13.57
N ALA A 28 -4.33 21.36 13.41
CA ALA A 28 -4.19 22.32 14.50
C ALA A 28 -5.09 21.95 15.67
N GLY A 29 -4.49 21.87 16.88
CA GLY A 29 -5.19 21.47 18.10
C GLY A 29 -5.51 19.98 18.23
N LYS A 30 -5.00 19.13 17.33
CA LYS A 30 -5.09 17.66 17.46
C LYS A 30 -3.89 17.14 18.25
N GLU A 31 -4.16 16.41 19.32
CA GLU A 31 -3.13 15.94 20.24
C GLU A 31 -2.53 14.59 19.83
N THR A 32 -3.36 13.68 19.27
CA THR A 32 -2.92 12.32 18.93
C THR A 32 -2.64 12.17 17.44
N GLU A 33 -1.73 11.24 17.08
CA GLU A 33 -1.48 10.87 15.67
C GLU A 33 -2.78 10.39 14.99
N TYR A 34 -3.62 9.68 15.75
CA TYR A 34 -4.92 9.22 15.23
C TYR A 34 -5.86 10.39 14.90
N ASP A 35 -5.97 11.39 15.76
CA ASP A 35 -6.84 12.55 15.49
C ASP A 35 -6.33 13.39 14.33
N LYS A 36 -5.00 13.52 14.18
CA LYS A 36 -4.37 14.17 13.02
C LYS A 36 -4.69 13.41 11.73
N TYR A 37 -4.46 12.10 11.73
CA TYR A 37 -4.81 11.24 10.61
C TYR A 37 -6.29 11.37 10.24
N ARG A 38 -7.19 11.27 11.21
CA ARG A 38 -8.64 11.39 11.00
C ARG A 38 -9.04 12.72 10.40
N ALA A 39 -8.43 13.82 10.80
CA ALA A 39 -8.70 15.14 10.24
C ALA A 39 -8.34 15.18 8.76
N ILE A 40 -7.14 14.69 8.40
CA ILE A 40 -6.65 14.64 7.03
C ILE A 40 -7.51 13.69 6.17
N PHE A 41 -7.73 12.48 6.63
CA PHE A 41 -8.56 11.48 5.95
C PHE A 41 -9.96 12.00 5.68
N THR A 42 -10.60 12.59 6.69
CA THR A 42 -11.96 13.14 6.56
C THR A 42 -12.00 14.28 5.56
N TRP A 43 -10.98 15.14 5.54
CA TRP A 43 -10.93 16.21 4.55
C TRP A 43 -10.80 15.66 3.13
N ILE A 44 -9.90 14.70 2.91
CA ILE A 44 -9.71 14.07 1.59
C ILE A 44 -11.02 13.45 1.12
N THR A 45 -11.65 12.61 1.93
CA THR A 45 -12.86 11.87 1.53
C THR A 45 -14.08 12.77 1.28
N LYS A 46 -14.09 13.96 1.88
CA LYS A 46 -15.19 14.93 1.67
C LYS A 46 -14.95 15.91 0.53
N ASN A 47 -13.72 16.18 0.16
CA ASN A 47 -13.38 17.25 -0.76
C ASN A 47 -12.81 16.76 -2.09
N ILE A 48 -12.34 15.52 -2.17
CA ILE A 48 -11.83 14.95 -3.41
C ILE A 48 -12.91 14.09 -4.05
N THR A 49 -13.06 14.20 -5.37
CA THR A 49 -14.03 13.42 -6.15
C THR A 49 -13.30 12.43 -7.05
N TYR A 50 -13.91 11.25 -7.25
CA TYR A 50 -13.31 10.24 -8.12
C TYR A 50 -13.47 10.62 -9.59
N ASN A 51 -12.38 10.52 -10.37
CA ASN A 51 -12.38 10.77 -11.81
C ASN A 51 -12.71 9.49 -12.57
N ASN A 52 -13.96 9.34 -13.01
CA ASN A 52 -14.39 8.18 -13.79
C ASN A 52 -13.91 8.22 -15.27
N ALA A 53 -13.32 9.34 -15.69
CA ALA A 53 -12.72 9.49 -17.02
C ALA A 53 -11.30 10.07 -16.86
N PRO A 54 -10.35 9.27 -16.40
CA PRO A 54 -8.98 9.74 -16.10
C PRO A 54 -8.32 10.26 -17.37
N GLY A 55 -7.70 11.44 -17.25
CA GLY A 55 -7.09 12.14 -18.38
C GLY A 55 -5.60 11.83 -18.55
N GLY A 56 -4.91 11.41 -17.49
CA GLY A 56 -3.48 11.21 -17.56
C GLY A 56 -2.77 11.08 -16.21
N PRO A 57 -1.44 11.18 -16.21
CA PRO A 57 -0.62 11.07 -15.00
C PRO A 57 -0.95 12.12 -13.93
N GLU A 58 -1.50 13.26 -14.31
CA GLU A 58 -1.92 14.34 -13.41
C GLU A 58 -2.99 13.90 -12.42
N ASP A 59 -3.80 12.91 -12.74
CA ASP A 59 -4.79 12.32 -11.83
C ASP A 59 -4.15 11.56 -10.65
N ASN A 60 -2.85 11.32 -10.71
CA ASN A 60 -2.06 10.63 -9.69
C ASN A 60 -1.15 11.58 -8.91
N GLU A 61 -0.84 12.76 -9.44
CA GLU A 61 0.09 13.67 -8.82
C GLU A 61 -0.57 14.42 -7.66
N PRO A 62 -0.04 14.29 -6.42
CA PRO A 62 -0.73 14.77 -5.21
C PRO A 62 -0.97 16.28 -5.20
N TYR A 63 -0.10 17.09 -5.81
CA TYR A 63 -0.32 18.52 -5.87
C TYR A 63 -1.46 18.89 -6.82
N ASN A 64 -1.54 18.24 -7.98
CA ASN A 64 -2.68 18.42 -8.91
C ASN A 64 -3.99 17.95 -8.27
N VAL A 65 -3.96 16.83 -7.56
CA VAL A 65 -5.12 16.37 -6.78
C VAL A 65 -5.53 17.37 -5.71
N PHE A 66 -4.54 17.93 -5.00
CA PHE A 66 -4.78 18.95 -3.98
C PHE A 66 -5.43 20.21 -4.55
N ILE A 67 -5.02 20.67 -5.74
CA ILE A 67 -5.59 21.86 -6.40
C ILE A 67 -6.94 21.54 -7.04
N ASN A 68 -7.02 20.49 -7.87
CA ASN A 68 -8.17 20.20 -8.73
C ASN A 68 -9.29 19.45 -8.00
N LYS A 69 -9.03 18.88 -6.83
CA LYS A 69 -10.01 18.11 -6.02
C LYS A 69 -10.63 16.93 -6.77
N LYS A 70 -9.89 16.34 -7.72
CA LYS A 70 -10.34 15.23 -8.54
C LYS A 70 -9.17 14.32 -8.90
N CYS A 71 -9.35 12.99 -8.76
CA CYS A 71 -8.31 12.02 -9.08
C CYS A 71 -8.85 10.59 -9.18
N VAL A 72 -7.96 9.66 -9.49
CA VAL A 72 -8.19 8.22 -9.35
C VAL A 72 -7.62 7.69 -8.02
N CYS A 73 -7.76 6.40 -7.74
CA CYS A 73 -7.34 5.77 -6.49
C CYS A 73 -5.89 6.09 -6.10
N GLN A 74 -4.96 6.07 -7.08
CA GLN A 74 -3.56 6.40 -6.82
C GLN A 74 -3.37 7.85 -6.37
N GLY A 75 -4.16 8.77 -6.89
CA GLY A 75 -4.13 10.17 -6.48
C GLY A 75 -4.60 10.38 -5.04
N TYR A 76 -5.68 9.68 -4.64
CA TYR A 76 -6.12 9.66 -3.24
C TYR A 76 -5.03 9.15 -2.31
N ALA A 77 -4.42 8.01 -2.66
CA ALA A 77 -3.35 7.41 -1.85
C ALA A 77 -2.11 8.30 -1.78
N ASN A 78 -1.70 8.92 -2.89
CA ASN A 78 -0.55 9.81 -2.93
C ASN A 78 -0.78 11.10 -2.12
N LEU A 79 -1.96 11.70 -2.20
CA LEU A 79 -2.25 12.91 -1.43
C LEU A 79 -2.29 12.61 0.07
N LEU A 80 -2.93 11.51 0.49
CA LEU A 80 -2.92 11.09 1.88
C LEU A 80 -1.49 10.85 2.38
N ASN A 81 -0.67 10.16 1.58
CA ASN A 81 0.75 9.91 1.89
C ASN A 81 1.51 11.21 2.14
N VAL A 82 1.44 12.18 1.23
CA VAL A 82 2.17 13.45 1.37
C VAL A 82 1.71 14.24 2.58
N MET A 83 0.39 14.31 2.83
CA MET A 83 -0.15 15.01 3.99
C MET A 83 0.27 14.35 5.31
N LEU A 84 0.28 13.02 5.39
CA LEU A 84 0.68 12.31 6.61
C LEU A 84 2.18 12.40 6.87
N ILE A 85 3.02 12.27 5.82
CA ILE A 85 4.47 12.47 5.94
C ILE A 85 4.76 13.88 6.47
N SER A 86 4.05 14.90 6.00
CA SER A 86 4.24 16.28 6.47
C SER A 86 3.92 16.47 7.96
N GLN A 87 3.18 15.54 8.54
CA GLN A 87 2.82 15.49 9.96
C GLN A 87 3.63 14.45 10.75
N GLU A 88 4.70 13.91 10.15
CA GLU A 88 5.55 12.88 10.74
C GLU A 88 4.81 11.58 11.12
N ILE A 89 3.66 11.32 10.51
CA ILE A 89 2.89 10.10 10.69
C ILE A 89 3.37 9.06 9.68
N PRO A 90 3.85 7.89 10.13
CA PRO A 90 4.29 6.83 9.25
C PRO A 90 3.17 6.37 8.32
N VAL A 91 3.47 6.28 7.02
CA VAL A 91 2.50 5.87 6.01
C VAL A 91 3.19 5.12 4.89
N ILE A 92 2.54 4.09 4.37
CA ILE A 92 2.99 3.25 3.26
C ILE A 92 1.93 3.33 2.16
N ASN A 93 2.35 3.62 0.93
CA ASN A 93 1.50 3.43 -0.25
C ASN A 93 1.48 1.97 -0.65
N ALA A 94 0.31 1.46 -0.96
CA ALA A 94 0.12 0.12 -1.48
C ALA A 94 -0.63 0.16 -2.81
N ASN A 95 -0.21 -0.68 -3.72
CA ASN A 95 -0.87 -0.94 -4.99
C ASN A 95 -1.12 -2.44 -5.11
N GLY A 96 -2.24 -2.81 -5.64
CA GLY A 96 -2.61 -4.21 -5.77
C GLY A 96 -4.04 -4.36 -6.28
N TYR A 97 -4.77 -5.26 -5.67
CA TYR A 97 -6.15 -5.54 -6.02
C TYR A 97 -7.08 -5.31 -4.83
N PHE A 98 -8.21 -4.69 -5.11
CA PHE A 98 -9.35 -4.61 -4.22
C PHE A 98 -10.54 -5.28 -4.91
N ARG A 99 -11.04 -6.36 -4.35
CA ARG A 99 -12.12 -7.17 -4.93
C ARG A 99 -11.83 -7.57 -6.39
N GLY A 100 -10.60 -7.95 -6.69
CA GLY A 100 -10.16 -8.35 -8.02
C GLY A 100 -9.91 -7.22 -9.03
N LEU A 101 -10.08 -5.95 -8.64
CA LEU A 101 -9.80 -4.78 -9.48
C LEU A 101 -8.53 -4.08 -9.04
N GLY A 102 -7.73 -3.64 -9.99
CA GLY A 102 -6.52 -2.84 -9.72
C GLY A 102 -6.85 -1.62 -8.85
N HIS A 103 -6.11 -1.43 -7.76
CA HIS A 103 -6.38 -0.42 -6.77
C HIS A 103 -5.13 0.08 -6.04
N ALA A 104 -5.22 1.29 -5.49
CA ALA A 104 -4.19 1.89 -4.64
C ALA A 104 -4.81 2.39 -3.33
N TRP A 105 -4.11 2.18 -2.22
CA TRP A 105 -4.49 2.59 -0.87
C TRP A 105 -3.27 2.85 0.01
N ASN A 106 -3.46 3.01 1.30
CA ASN A 106 -2.38 3.22 2.25
C ASN A 106 -2.47 2.26 3.43
N TYR A 107 -1.32 2.03 4.08
CA TYR A 107 -1.24 1.62 5.46
C TYR A 107 -0.69 2.77 6.29
N VAL A 108 -1.34 3.08 7.40
CA VAL A 108 -0.99 4.19 8.28
C VAL A 108 -0.52 3.65 9.62
N GLY A 109 0.68 4.05 10.02
CA GLY A 109 1.27 3.66 11.29
C GLY A 109 0.86 4.64 12.39
N ILE A 110 0.13 4.16 13.40
CA ILE A 110 -0.26 4.96 14.56
C ILE A 110 0.42 4.41 15.81
N LYS A 111 1.08 5.29 16.55
CA LYS A 111 1.64 4.94 17.86
C LYS A 111 0.55 5.02 18.92
N ASN A 112 0.45 3.96 19.71
CA ASN A 112 -0.40 3.97 20.89
C ASN A 112 0.28 4.72 22.06
N ASN A 113 -0.42 4.87 23.17
CA ASN A 113 0.07 5.57 24.37
C ASN A 113 1.38 4.97 24.95
N ASN A 114 1.72 3.73 24.60
CA ASN A 114 2.95 3.07 25.02
C ASN A 114 4.07 3.20 23.96
N GLY A 115 3.86 3.99 22.93
CA GLY A 115 4.82 4.19 21.81
C GLY A 115 4.90 3.02 20.82
N LYS A 116 4.06 1.98 20.96
CA LYS A 116 4.03 0.86 20.04
C LYS A 116 3.33 1.29 18.75
N LEU A 117 4.04 1.15 17.63
CA LEU A 117 3.50 1.37 16.29
C LEU A 117 2.56 0.22 15.90
N THR A 118 1.41 0.57 15.38
CA THR A 118 0.43 -0.35 14.80
C THR A 118 0.01 0.17 13.43
N TRP A 119 0.01 -0.69 12.43
CA TRP A 119 -0.37 -0.34 11.07
C TRP A 119 -1.86 -0.60 10.84
N TYR A 120 -2.51 0.35 10.17
CA TYR A 120 -3.93 0.29 9.84
C TYR A 120 -4.14 0.52 8.35
N LEU A 121 -5.04 -0.26 7.75
CA LEU A 121 -5.48 -0.03 6.38
C LEU A 121 -6.25 1.30 6.32
N SER A 122 -5.95 2.09 5.29
CA SER A 122 -6.59 3.37 5.02
C SER A 122 -6.83 3.52 3.52
N ASP A 123 -8.08 3.52 3.12
CA ASP A 123 -8.49 3.67 1.72
C ASP A 123 -9.44 4.86 1.58
N PRO A 124 -8.92 6.05 1.30
CA PRO A 124 -9.74 7.23 1.15
C PRO A 124 -10.64 7.18 -0.11
N THR A 125 -10.27 6.41 -1.13
CA THR A 125 -11.09 6.24 -2.34
C THR A 125 -12.45 5.62 -2.01
N ASN A 126 -12.45 4.58 -1.19
CA ASN A 126 -13.65 3.85 -0.76
C ASN A 126 -14.20 4.34 0.58
N ASN A 127 -13.67 5.44 1.13
CA ASN A 127 -13.98 5.96 2.46
C ASN A 127 -13.89 4.88 3.55
N ARG A 128 -12.86 4.03 3.44
CA ARG A 128 -12.56 2.97 4.39
C ARG A 128 -11.36 3.33 5.22
N GLU A 129 -11.59 3.42 6.50
CA GLU A 129 -10.54 3.55 7.49
C GLU A 129 -10.73 2.54 8.58
N HIS A 130 -9.63 2.19 9.17
CA HIS A 130 -9.65 1.29 10.28
C HIS A 130 -9.72 2.08 11.58
N ASN A 131 -10.77 1.92 12.33
CA ASN A 131 -11.01 2.70 13.56
C ASN A 131 -10.88 1.90 14.86
N SER A 132 -10.30 0.72 14.85
CA SER A 132 -9.93 -0.02 16.07
C SER A 132 -9.81 -1.54 15.92
N ALA A 133 -10.32 -2.11 14.87
CA ALA A 133 -10.25 -3.55 14.66
C ALA A 133 -8.92 -3.92 13.97
N SER A 134 -8.60 -5.13 13.84
CA SER A 134 -7.39 -5.60 13.19
C SER A 134 -7.46 -5.40 11.67
N PHE A 135 -6.32 -5.36 10.98
CA PHE A 135 -6.24 -5.50 9.53
C PHE A 135 -7.17 -6.60 8.97
N SER A 136 -7.56 -7.56 9.81
CA SER A 136 -8.44 -8.66 9.46
C SER A 136 -9.83 -8.27 8.99
N GLU A 137 -10.35 -7.08 9.34
CA GLU A 137 -11.72 -6.71 8.96
C GLU A 137 -11.88 -6.50 7.45
N TYR A 138 -10.83 -6.01 6.78
CA TYR A 138 -10.84 -5.75 5.33
C TYR A 138 -9.81 -6.58 4.55
N GLY A 139 -9.01 -7.39 5.23
CA GLY A 139 -7.85 -8.05 4.64
C GLY A 139 -8.16 -8.97 3.48
N ASN A 140 -9.30 -9.64 3.50
CA ASN A 140 -9.71 -10.52 2.41
C ASN A 140 -10.14 -9.77 1.14
N GLU A 141 -10.37 -8.46 1.23
CA GLU A 141 -10.79 -7.65 0.09
C GLU A 141 -9.62 -6.93 -0.59
N TYR A 142 -8.51 -6.72 0.15
CA TYR A 142 -7.32 -6.00 -0.32
C TYR A 142 -6.15 -6.95 -0.46
N PHE A 143 -5.60 -7.02 -1.64
CA PHE A 143 -4.42 -7.81 -1.92
C PHE A 143 -3.28 -6.92 -2.43
N PRO A 144 -2.35 -6.51 -1.57
CA PRO A 144 -1.25 -5.65 -1.99
C PRO A 144 -0.22 -6.44 -2.81
N LEU A 145 0.11 -5.95 -4.01
CA LEU A 145 1.23 -6.43 -4.81
C LEU A 145 2.48 -5.60 -4.59
N PHE A 146 2.27 -4.36 -4.16
CA PHE A 146 3.31 -3.36 -4.02
C PHE A 146 2.98 -2.50 -2.80
N ALA A 147 3.94 -2.37 -1.91
CA ALA A 147 3.83 -1.48 -0.77
C ALA A 147 5.14 -0.71 -0.61
N ASP A 148 5.05 0.62 -0.62
CA ASP A 148 6.16 1.56 -0.40
C ASP A 148 7.40 1.30 -1.28
N GLY A 149 7.20 1.02 -2.55
CA GLY A 149 8.28 0.77 -3.50
C GLY A 149 8.77 -0.69 -3.55
N ASN A 150 8.25 -1.55 -2.71
CA ASN A 150 8.56 -2.97 -2.74
C ASN A 150 7.38 -3.75 -3.32
N ILE A 151 7.60 -4.40 -4.43
CA ILE A 151 6.76 -5.52 -4.86
C ILE A 151 6.78 -6.55 -3.72
N HIS A 152 5.76 -7.38 -3.60
CA HIS A 152 5.82 -8.52 -2.69
C HIS A 152 6.98 -9.41 -3.03
N GLU A 153 8.13 -8.99 -2.56
CA GLU A 153 9.39 -9.68 -2.71
C GLU A 153 9.88 -10.02 -1.32
N THR A 154 10.13 -11.27 -1.09
CA THR A 154 11.11 -11.66 -0.10
C THR A 154 12.50 -11.54 -0.74
N GLU A 155 13.57 -11.65 0.04
CA GLU A 155 14.93 -11.71 -0.51
C GLU A 155 15.08 -12.86 -1.52
N GLU A 156 14.29 -13.91 -1.38
CA GLU A 156 14.38 -15.16 -2.13
C GLU A 156 13.34 -15.29 -3.25
N PHE A 157 12.17 -14.61 -3.13
CA PHE A 157 11.02 -14.86 -4.00
C PHE A 157 10.34 -13.58 -4.47
N SER A 158 9.79 -13.64 -5.70
CA SER A 158 8.78 -12.71 -6.19
C SER A 158 7.47 -13.42 -6.41
N PHE A 159 6.37 -12.73 -6.12
CA PHE A 159 5.01 -13.26 -6.25
C PHE A 159 4.15 -12.33 -7.09
N ASN A 160 3.16 -12.88 -7.76
CA ASN A 160 2.07 -12.10 -8.31
C ASN A 160 0.71 -12.63 -7.83
N TYR A 161 -0.27 -11.78 -7.90
CA TYR A 161 -1.66 -12.13 -7.62
C TYR A 161 -2.46 -12.06 -8.91
N ALA A 162 -3.07 -13.17 -9.27
CA ALA A 162 -3.95 -13.25 -10.42
C ALA A 162 -5.11 -14.19 -10.10
N ASN A 163 -6.32 -13.79 -10.48
CA ASN A 163 -7.53 -14.59 -10.25
C ASN A 163 -7.74 -15.01 -8.79
N GLU A 164 -7.49 -14.09 -7.86
CA GLU A 164 -7.60 -14.32 -6.42
C GLU A 164 -6.60 -15.35 -5.85
N THR A 165 -5.54 -15.66 -6.60
CA THR A 165 -4.48 -16.58 -6.17
C THR A 165 -3.13 -15.90 -6.09
N LEU A 166 -2.35 -16.27 -5.07
CA LEU A 166 -0.96 -15.87 -4.93
C LEU A 166 -0.08 -16.89 -5.63
N ASN A 167 0.65 -16.44 -6.65
CA ASN A 167 1.52 -17.30 -7.45
C ASN A 167 2.99 -16.89 -7.28
N LEU A 168 3.84 -17.85 -7.06
CA LEU A 168 5.29 -17.65 -7.12
C LEU A 168 5.70 -17.42 -8.60
N THR A 169 6.31 -16.28 -8.88
CA THR A 169 6.73 -15.92 -10.25
C THR A 169 8.23 -16.05 -10.49
N THR A 170 9.03 -15.82 -9.47
CA THR A 170 10.49 -15.84 -9.62
C THR A 170 11.14 -16.34 -8.33
N VAL A 171 12.16 -17.19 -8.48
CA VAL A 171 13.10 -17.56 -7.44
C VAL A 171 14.38 -16.78 -7.71
N LYS A 172 14.72 -15.84 -6.83
CA LYS A 172 15.87 -14.94 -7.02
C LYS A 172 17.19 -15.59 -6.63
N THR A 173 17.17 -16.29 -5.50
CA THR A 173 18.34 -16.99 -4.96
C THR A 173 17.92 -18.33 -4.41
N ALA A 174 18.64 -19.37 -4.77
CA ALA A 174 18.46 -20.68 -4.17
C ALA A 174 19.80 -21.43 -4.13
N GLY A 175 20.00 -22.19 -3.07
CA GLY A 175 21.00 -23.23 -3.02
C GLY A 175 20.59 -24.44 -3.87
N GLU A 176 21.18 -25.59 -3.58
CA GLU A 176 20.78 -26.85 -4.24
C GLU A 176 19.36 -27.31 -3.85
N VAL A 177 18.91 -26.91 -2.67
CA VAL A 177 17.56 -27.21 -2.14
C VAL A 177 16.78 -25.91 -2.06
N LEU A 178 15.63 -25.90 -2.70
CA LEU A 178 14.66 -24.82 -2.66
C LEU A 178 13.49 -25.21 -1.76
N VAL A 179 13.23 -24.43 -0.74
CA VAL A 179 12.03 -24.57 0.10
C VAL A 179 11.07 -23.46 -0.25
N VAL A 180 9.98 -23.80 -0.93
CA VAL A 180 8.91 -22.83 -1.26
C VAL A 180 7.96 -22.73 -0.07
N PRO A 181 7.78 -21.55 0.53
CA PRO A 181 6.93 -21.41 1.70
C PRO A 181 5.45 -21.62 1.33
N TYR A 182 4.70 -22.29 2.20
CA TYR A 182 3.25 -22.42 2.04
C TYR A 182 2.52 -21.07 2.19
N SER A 183 3.08 -20.17 2.94
CA SER A 183 2.51 -18.86 3.18
C SER A 183 3.59 -17.82 3.38
N VAL A 184 3.26 -16.59 3.03
CA VAL A 184 4.14 -15.42 3.19
C VAL A 184 3.42 -14.39 4.06
N THR A 185 4.13 -13.82 5.03
CA THR A 185 3.62 -12.70 5.82
C THR A 185 4.20 -11.42 5.28
N PHE A 186 3.34 -10.50 4.89
CA PHE A 186 3.73 -9.21 4.33
C PHE A 186 3.78 -8.10 5.39
N VAL A 187 4.17 -6.89 4.98
CA VAL A 187 4.31 -5.72 5.86
C VAL A 187 3.02 -5.35 6.59
N ASP A 188 1.88 -5.69 6.01
CA ASP A 188 0.56 -5.52 6.61
C ASP A 188 0.28 -6.49 7.77
N GLY A 189 1.18 -7.46 8.01
CA GLY A 189 1.02 -8.51 9.00
C GLY A 189 0.11 -9.66 8.55
N TYR A 190 -0.45 -9.61 7.33
CA TYR A 190 -1.25 -10.69 6.78
C TYR A 190 -0.39 -11.86 6.34
N LYS A 191 -0.96 -13.03 6.57
CA LYS A 191 -0.41 -14.30 6.11
C LYS A 191 -1.19 -14.75 4.87
N TYR A 192 -0.54 -14.70 3.73
CA TYR A 192 -1.10 -15.14 2.46
C TYR A 192 -0.67 -16.56 2.17
N GLN A 193 -1.61 -17.40 1.79
CA GLN A 193 -1.32 -18.77 1.36
C GLN A 193 -0.87 -18.76 -0.09
N LEU A 194 0.10 -19.61 -0.42
CA LEU A 194 0.52 -19.86 -1.78
C LEU A 194 -0.44 -20.89 -2.39
N ASP A 195 -1.26 -20.45 -3.35
CA ASP A 195 -2.26 -21.33 -3.98
C ASP A 195 -1.67 -22.17 -5.11
N SER A 196 -0.66 -21.65 -5.78
CA SER A 196 0.00 -22.40 -6.84
C SER A 196 1.45 -21.98 -7.03
N PHE A 197 2.24 -22.93 -7.46
CA PHE A 197 3.56 -22.76 -8.03
C PHE A 197 3.39 -22.78 -9.55
N ASP A 198 3.66 -21.65 -10.24
CA ASP A 198 3.59 -21.62 -11.69
C ASP A 198 4.73 -22.45 -12.27
N PRO A 199 4.43 -23.50 -13.06
CA PRO A 199 5.46 -24.30 -13.70
C PRO A 199 6.33 -23.53 -14.71
N LYS A 200 5.96 -22.28 -15.03
CA LYS A 200 6.79 -21.35 -15.82
C LYS A 200 7.74 -20.51 -15.00
N THR A 201 7.72 -20.66 -13.67
CA THR A 201 8.65 -19.96 -12.79
C THR A 201 10.09 -20.33 -13.19
N ASP A 202 10.88 -19.32 -13.50
CA ASP A 202 12.30 -19.51 -13.80
C ASP A 202 13.03 -19.93 -12.51
N LEU A 203 13.53 -21.14 -12.50
CA LEU A 203 14.31 -21.68 -11.40
C LEU A 203 15.81 -21.47 -11.68
N PRO A 204 16.58 -21.04 -10.67
CA PRO A 204 18.05 -21.05 -10.78
C PRO A 204 18.56 -22.44 -11.13
N SER A 205 19.54 -22.52 -12.01
CA SER A 205 20.14 -23.80 -12.46
C SER A 205 20.85 -24.57 -11.33
N THR A 206 21.05 -23.93 -10.19
CA THR A 206 21.60 -24.52 -8.96
C THR A 206 20.64 -25.44 -8.23
N VAL A 207 19.32 -25.25 -8.45
CA VAL A 207 18.27 -26.01 -7.74
C VAL A 207 18.24 -27.45 -8.23
N LYS A 208 18.41 -28.38 -7.30
CA LYS A 208 18.32 -29.84 -7.55
C LYS A 208 17.07 -30.46 -6.92
N GLU A 209 16.60 -29.89 -5.82
CA GLU A 209 15.47 -30.40 -5.05
C GLU A 209 14.54 -29.26 -4.66
N ILE A 210 13.23 -29.49 -4.75
CA ILE A 210 12.21 -28.53 -4.37
C ILE A 210 11.30 -29.18 -3.30
N TYR A 211 11.20 -28.51 -2.16
CA TYR A 211 10.25 -28.83 -1.12
C TYR A 211 9.16 -27.75 -1.11
N LEU A 212 7.95 -28.17 -1.36
CA LEU A 212 6.80 -27.31 -1.13
C LEU A 212 6.48 -27.35 0.35
N GLY A 213 6.60 -26.21 1.01
CA GLY A 213 6.17 -26.07 2.39
C GLY A 213 4.68 -26.30 2.45
N ALA A 214 4.30 -27.53 2.68
CA ALA A 214 2.92 -27.88 2.93
C ALA A 214 2.50 -27.36 4.31
N ASN A 215 1.27 -26.98 4.45
CA ASN A 215 0.61 -27.05 5.74
C ASN A 215 0.43 -28.56 5.99
N ILE A 216 1.52 -29.11 6.44
CA ILE A 216 1.56 -30.52 6.81
C ILE A 216 0.87 -30.65 8.14
#